data_009a9f7e782daa9f9a9b17301eab363c
#
_entry.id   009a9f7e782daa9f9a9b17301eab363c
#
_cell.length_a   1.000
_cell.length_b   1.000
_cell.length_c   1.000
_cell.angle_alpha   90.00
_cell.angle_beta   90.00
_cell.angle_gamma   90.00
#
_symmetry.space_group_name_H-M   'P 1'
#
loop_
_entity.id
_entity.type
_entity.pdbx_description
1 polymer ?
#
loop_
_entity_poly.entity_id
_entity_poly.type
_entity_poly.pdbx_seq_one_letter_code
_entity_poly.pdbx_strand_id
1 'polypeptide(L)'
;MRITDGLSPKKVFYYFEEISKIPRGSSNTKAISDYCVRFAESHGFKCLQDDSNNCIIFAPAVGCDKAEPILLAGHLDMVCEKAPDCTKDMEKEGIDLAVDGDNISAVGTTLGADDGIAVAMILALLDSDNKRPPVEAVFTTDEETGMDGAKNIDTSSLRGKMMINLDSEDEGVFTVSCAGGNRTRCILPIKREEYDGETLKIIVSGLKGGHSGAEIHRGRANADMLLGRILNYVLPICEARIISVDGGLKDNAIPTSAEAIVKTKNPEELKKAVCEISEVIKNDYSSVDDGIVIDVKEAASKEKAANADSTEKAVAMLSALPCGLISMSRDIEGLPETSLNLGILKTEESEISAEFCIRSSVLLKKEELKSRLALIMRAIGGKVISFGDYPAWEYKKDSRLRSVMTEVYEKMYKNEPVITAIHGGVECGLFSDKIDGLDCVSIGPNLKDIHTYHESMSISSVKRTWEFLLEVLNELAKG
;
A
#
# COMPACT_ATOMS: atom_id res chain seq x y z
N MET A 1 -19.62 -29.28 -17.95
CA MET A 1 -20.46 -28.14 -17.56
C MET A 1 -19.54 -27.21 -16.77
N ARG A 2 -19.49 -25.96 -17.11
CA ARG A 2 -18.69 -24.97 -16.35
C ARG A 2 -19.41 -24.66 -15.05
N ILE A 3 -18.65 -24.32 -14.01
CA ILE A 3 -19.25 -23.94 -12.72
C ILE A 3 -19.96 -22.57 -12.82
N THR A 4 -19.51 -21.74 -13.75
CA THR A 4 -20.08 -20.43 -14.04
C THR A 4 -21.24 -20.46 -15.05
N ASP A 5 -21.64 -21.65 -15.54
CA ASP A 5 -22.79 -21.78 -16.45
C ASP A 5 -24.06 -21.24 -15.81
N GLY A 6 -24.72 -20.31 -16.50
CA GLY A 6 -25.95 -19.65 -16.02
C GLY A 6 -25.71 -18.32 -15.29
N LEU A 7 -24.47 -17.96 -14.95
CA LEU A 7 -24.15 -16.65 -14.38
C LEU A 7 -24.20 -15.55 -15.43
N SER A 8 -24.49 -14.34 -15.01
CA SER A 8 -24.54 -13.14 -15.86
C SER A 8 -23.69 -12.02 -15.25
N PRO A 9 -22.81 -11.37 -16.01
CA PRO A 9 -22.60 -11.43 -17.49
C PRO A 9 -21.86 -12.69 -17.94
N LYS A 10 -22.44 -13.39 -18.89
CA LYS A 10 -21.94 -14.73 -19.31
C LYS A 10 -20.47 -14.72 -19.77
N LYS A 11 -20.05 -13.73 -20.60
CA LYS A 11 -18.68 -13.69 -21.12
C LYS A 11 -17.67 -13.33 -20.02
N VAL A 12 -18.03 -12.46 -19.08
CA VAL A 12 -17.14 -12.12 -17.95
C VAL A 12 -16.84 -13.36 -17.11
N PHE A 13 -17.86 -14.08 -16.68
CA PHE A 13 -17.66 -15.29 -15.89
C PHE A 13 -17.04 -16.44 -16.70
N TYR A 14 -17.25 -16.48 -18.02
CA TYR A 14 -16.55 -17.40 -18.90
C TYR A 14 -15.03 -17.16 -18.86
N TYR A 15 -14.59 -15.90 -19.05
CA TYR A 15 -13.17 -15.57 -19.02
C TYR A 15 -12.58 -15.69 -17.63
N PHE A 16 -13.33 -15.35 -16.59
CA PHE A 16 -12.88 -15.54 -15.21
C PHE A 16 -12.58 -17.03 -14.92
N GLU A 17 -13.49 -17.95 -15.30
CA GLU A 17 -13.26 -19.40 -15.16
C GLU A 17 -12.09 -19.89 -16.03
N GLU A 18 -11.87 -19.32 -17.21
CA GLU A 18 -10.72 -19.73 -18.06
C GLU A 18 -9.39 -19.31 -17.45
N ILE A 19 -9.27 -18.08 -16.96
CA ILE A 19 -8.02 -17.62 -16.34
C ILE A 19 -7.77 -18.27 -14.99
N SER A 20 -8.82 -18.64 -14.24
CA SER A 20 -8.69 -19.36 -12.96
C SER A 20 -8.05 -20.76 -13.13
N LYS A 21 -8.07 -21.32 -14.32
CA LYS A 21 -7.40 -22.60 -14.63
C LYS A 21 -5.89 -22.46 -14.82
N ILE A 22 -5.39 -21.21 -14.94
CA ILE A 22 -3.99 -20.90 -15.20
C ILE A 22 -3.34 -20.48 -13.89
N PRO A 23 -2.32 -21.20 -13.39
CA PRO A 23 -1.53 -20.73 -12.26
C PRO A 23 -0.91 -19.36 -12.58
N ARG A 24 -1.16 -18.37 -11.72
CA ARG A 24 -0.78 -16.99 -11.98
C ARG A 24 -0.37 -16.20 -10.73
N GLY A 25 0.21 -16.88 -9.75
CA GLY A 25 0.81 -16.19 -8.61
C GLY A 25 1.89 -15.21 -9.05
N SER A 26 2.18 -14.19 -8.25
CA SER A 26 3.25 -13.22 -8.52
C SER A 26 4.55 -13.97 -8.85
N SER A 27 5.31 -13.44 -9.81
CA SER A 27 6.49 -14.07 -10.42
C SER A 27 6.23 -15.34 -11.27
N ASN A 28 4.98 -15.82 -11.36
CA ASN A 28 4.56 -16.97 -12.20
C ASN A 28 3.53 -16.53 -13.25
N THR A 29 3.78 -15.44 -13.94
CA THR A 29 2.79 -14.73 -14.79
C THR A 29 2.89 -15.03 -16.27
N LYS A 30 3.91 -15.79 -16.71
CA LYS A 30 4.14 -16.06 -18.14
C LYS A 30 2.95 -16.75 -18.83
N ALA A 31 2.36 -17.76 -18.20
CA ALA A 31 1.29 -18.55 -18.78
C ALA A 31 0.00 -17.74 -19.00
N ILE A 32 -0.35 -16.89 -18.05
CA ILE A 32 -1.53 -16.01 -18.16
C ILE A 32 -1.26 -14.87 -19.15
N SER A 33 -0.07 -14.30 -19.19
CA SER A 33 0.31 -13.31 -20.19
C SER A 33 0.25 -13.90 -21.60
N ASP A 34 0.77 -15.12 -21.81
CA ASP A 34 0.65 -15.83 -23.10
C ASP A 34 -0.81 -16.15 -23.47
N TYR A 35 -1.67 -16.34 -22.49
CA TYR A 35 -3.11 -16.49 -22.73
C TYR A 35 -3.69 -15.20 -23.33
N CYS A 36 -3.34 -14.03 -22.78
CA CYS A 36 -3.77 -12.73 -23.29
C CYS A 36 -3.23 -12.47 -24.71
N VAL A 37 -1.97 -12.84 -24.98
CA VAL A 37 -1.41 -12.74 -26.34
C VAL A 37 -2.19 -13.60 -27.33
N ARG A 38 -2.42 -14.89 -27.00
CA ARG A 38 -3.22 -15.79 -27.88
C ARG A 38 -4.65 -15.30 -28.08
N PHE A 39 -5.25 -14.73 -27.04
CA PHE A 39 -6.56 -14.06 -27.15
C PHE A 39 -6.53 -12.96 -28.19
N ALA A 40 -5.56 -12.03 -28.09
CA ALA A 40 -5.42 -10.93 -29.02
C ALA A 40 -5.21 -11.42 -30.49
N GLU A 41 -4.33 -12.39 -30.69
CA GLU A 41 -4.07 -12.98 -31.99
C GLU A 41 -5.31 -13.64 -32.61
N SER A 42 -6.10 -14.36 -31.80
CA SER A 42 -7.34 -15.02 -32.26
C SER A 42 -8.43 -14.04 -32.68
N HIS A 43 -8.39 -12.81 -32.15
CA HIS A 43 -9.31 -11.72 -32.50
C HIS A 43 -8.74 -10.72 -33.52
N GLY A 44 -7.49 -10.96 -33.99
CA GLY A 44 -6.81 -10.08 -34.95
C GLY A 44 -6.40 -8.72 -34.36
N PHE A 45 -6.24 -8.62 -33.05
CA PHE A 45 -5.78 -7.41 -32.38
C PHE A 45 -4.25 -7.34 -32.33
N LYS A 46 -3.70 -6.14 -32.44
CA LYS A 46 -2.29 -5.89 -32.16
C LYS A 46 -2.05 -6.10 -30.67
N CYS A 47 -0.98 -6.83 -30.33
CA CYS A 47 -0.56 -7.07 -28.95
C CYS A 47 0.93 -6.81 -28.80
N LEU A 48 1.32 -6.28 -27.65
CA LEU A 48 2.71 -6.15 -27.18
C LEU A 48 2.85 -6.92 -25.86
N GLN A 49 3.88 -7.76 -25.78
CA GLN A 49 4.28 -8.43 -24.54
C GLN A 49 5.74 -8.06 -24.26
N ASP A 50 6.05 -7.63 -23.05
CA ASP A 50 7.41 -7.27 -22.65
C ASP A 50 8.11 -8.39 -21.87
N ASP A 51 9.37 -8.15 -21.49
CA ASP A 51 10.20 -9.12 -20.75
C ASP A 51 9.71 -9.36 -19.31
N SER A 52 8.89 -8.44 -18.77
CA SER A 52 8.22 -8.58 -17.47
C SER A 52 6.90 -9.36 -17.58
N ASN A 53 6.52 -9.83 -18.78
CA ASN A 53 5.23 -10.45 -19.10
C ASN A 53 4.02 -9.49 -19.02
N ASN A 54 4.23 -8.16 -18.97
CA ASN A 54 3.11 -7.24 -19.20
C ASN A 54 2.56 -7.44 -20.61
N CYS A 55 1.26 -7.23 -20.78
CA CYS A 55 0.59 -7.37 -22.09
C CYS A 55 -0.26 -6.14 -22.39
N ILE A 56 -0.08 -5.54 -23.57
CA ILE A 56 -0.91 -4.43 -24.07
C ILE A 56 -1.63 -4.89 -25.32
N ILE A 57 -2.98 -4.85 -25.30
CA ILE A 57 -3.82 -5.19 -26.44
C ILE A 57 -4.48 -3.93 -27.00
N PHE A 58 -4.35 -3.71 -28.31
CA PHE A 58 -4.94 -2.57 -29.01
C PHE A 58 -6.17 -3.02 -29.78
N ALA A 59 -7.35 -2.68 -29.27
CA ALA A 59 -8.62 -3.03 -29.91
C ALA A 59 -9.26 -1.79 -30.59
N PRO A 60 -9.83 -1.93 -31.80
CA PRO A 60 -10.47 -0.83 -32.49
C PRO A 60 -11.76 -0.40 -31.78
N ALA A 61 -12.22 0.81 -32.12
CA ALA A 61 -13.54 1.30 -31.74
C ALA A 61 -14.65 0.39 -32.28
N VAL A 62 -15.77 0.36 -31.59
CA VAL A 62 -17.01 -0.26 -32.07
C VAL A 62 -18.13 0.77 -32.05
N GLY A 63 -18.76 1.02 -33.20
CA GLY A 63 -19.89 1.91 -33.31
C GLY A 63 -19.59 3.40 -33.10
N CYS A 64 -18.32 3.82 -33.25
CA CYS A 64 -17.88 5.22 -33.24
C CYS A 64 -16.59 5.40 -34.02
N ASP A 65 -16.45 6.54 -34.74
CA ASP A 65 -15.34 6.76 -35.67
C ASP A 65 -14.33 7.82 -35.20
N LYS A 66 -14.62 8.55 -34.11
CA LYS A 66 -13.85 9.75 -33.73
C LYS A 66 -13.49 9.83 -32.24
N ALA A 67 -13.82 8.81 -31.44
CA ALA A 67 -13.53 8.84 -30.03
C ALA A 67 -12.02 8.62 -29.79
N GLU A 68 -11.47 9.33 -28.79
CA GLU A 68 -10.10 9.14 -28.33
C GLU A 68 -9.96 7.78 -27.66
N PRO A 69 -8.79 7.14 -27.76
CA PRO A 69 -8.54 5.88 -27.06
C PRO A 69 -8.67 6.01 -25.54
N ILE A 70 -9.16 4.93 -24.92
CA ILE A 70 -9.21 4.79 -23.48
C ILE A 70 -8.34 3.60 -23.02
N LEU A 71 -7.63 3.78 -21.92
CA LEU A 71 -6.91 2.70 -21.27
C LEU A 71 -7.86 1.97 -20.31
N LEU A 72 -7.87 0.65 -20.37
CA LEU A 72 -8.46 -0.22 -19.35
C LEU A 72 -7.34 -1.05 -18.74
N ALA A 73 -7.19 -1.01 -17.42
CA ALA A 73 -6.09 -1.68 -16.75
C ALA A 73 -6.57 -2.65 -15.67
N GLY A 74 -5.77 -3.69 -15.46
CA GLY A 74 -5.85 -4.66 -14.40
C GLY A 74 -4.59 -5.51 -14.37
N HIS A 75 -4.28 -6.16 -13.23
CA HIS A 75 -3.10 -6.98 -13.11
C HIS A 75 -3.38 -8.48 -13.32
N LEU A 76 -2.36 -9.19 -13.80
CA LEU A 76 -2.45 -10.61 -14.17
C LEU A 76 -2.16 -11.55 -13.00
N ASP A 77 -1.32 -11.12 -12.08
CA ASP A 77 -0.92 -11.93 -10.92
C ASP A 77 -2.01 -11.98 -9.83
N MET A 78 -1.76 -12.74 -8.80
CA MET A 78 -2.60 -12.84 -7.62
C MET A 78 -1.78 -13.30 -6.42
N VAL A 79 -2.22 -12.97 -5.22
CA VAL A 79 -1.71 -13.55 -3.97
C VAL A 79 -2.09 -15.03 -3.90
N CYS A 80 -1.12 -15.89 -3.57
CA CYS A 80 -1.32 -17.34 -3.46
C CYS A 80 -1.30 -17.78 -1.99
N GLU A 81 -2.43 -17.65 -1.30
CA GLU A 81 -2.64 -18.16 0.05
C GLU A 81 -3.54 -19.40 0.04
N LYS A 82 -3.36 -20.29 1.00
CA LYS A 82 -4.16 -21.50 1.13
C LYS A 82 -4.47 -21.88 2.57
N ALA A 83 -5.59 -22.55 2.77
CA ALA A 83 -5.98 -23.11 4.05
C ALA A 83 -4.94 -24.13 4.56
N PRO A 84 -4.74 -24.27 5.87
CA PRO A 84 -3.71 -25.14 6.44
C PRO A 84 -3.81 -26.63 6.00
N ASP A 85 -4.98 -27.09 5.67
CA ASP A 85 -5.26 -28.45 5.21
C ASP A 85 -5.32 -28.59 3.67
N CYS A 86 -5.17 -27.50 2.93
CA CYS A 86 -5.17 -27.52 1.47
C CYS A 86 -3.82 -27.98 0.93
N THR A 87 -3.85 -29.04 0.12
CA THR A 87 -2.65 -29.66 -0.48
C THR A 87 -2.34 -29.18 -1.91
N LYS A 88 -3.15 -28.28 -2.46
CA LYS A 88 -3.00 -27.76 -3.82
C LYS A 88 -1.63 -27.11 -4.04
N ASP A 89 -1.00 -27.38 -5.16
CA ASP A 89 0.22 -26.71 -5.62
C ASP A 89 -0.17 -25.53 -6.52
N MET A 90 -0.30 -24.34 -5.92
CA MET A 90 -0.74 -23.14 -6.64
C MET A 90 0.26 -22.62 -7.68
N GLU A 91 1.48 -23.15 -7.70
CA GLU A 91 2.44 -22.84 -8.77
C GLU A 91 2.14 -23.64 -10.07
N LYS A 92 1.40 -24.77 -9.98
CA LYS A 92 1.16 -25.68 -11.10
C LYS A 92 -0.31 -25.95 -11.38
N GLU A 93 -1.18 -25.75 -10.40
CA GLU A 93 -2.59 -26.07 -10.48
C GLU A 93 -3.44 -24.80 -10.46
N GLY A 94 -4.46 -24.73 -11.31
CA GLY A 94 -5.45 -23.66 -11.31
C GLY A 94 -6.36 -23.68 -10.09
N ILE A 95 -7.20 -22.68 -9.98
CA ILE A 95 -8.15 -22.49 -8.87
C ILE A 95 -9.41 -23.34 -9.08
N ASP A 96 -9.85 -24.02 -8.04
CA ASP A 96 -11.15 -24.73 -8.02
C ASP A 96 -12.22 -23.77 -7.52
N LEU A 97 -13.00 -23.24 -8.44
CA LEU A 97 -14.07 -22.30 -8.13
C LEU A 97 -15.25 -22.97 -7.42
N ALA A 98 -15.89 -22.24 -6.51
CA ALA A 98 -17.14 -22.60 -5.86
C ALA A 98 -18.14 -21.45 -5.98
N VAL A 99 -19.43 -21.79 -6.16
CA VAL A 99 -20.52 -20.81 -6.24
C VAL A 99 -21.51 -21.13 -5.15
N ASP A 100 -21.80 -20.13 -4.29
CA ASP A 100 -22.79 -20.21 -3.23
C ASP A 100 -23.64 -18.91 -3.19
N GLY A 101 -24.89 -19.04 -3.61
CA GLY A 101 -25.81 -17.92 -3.71
C GLY A 101 -25.27 -16.82 -4.64
N ASP A 102 -25.02 -15.63 -4.10
CA ASP A 102 -24.47 -14.49 -4.83
C ASP A 102 -22.93 -14.42 -4.80
N ASN A 103 -22.25 -15.43 -4.25
CA ASN A 103 -20.81 -15.40 -4.08
C ASN A 103 -20.10 -16.45 -4.92
N ILE A 104 -18.96 -16.06 -5.49
CA ILE A 104 -17.94 -16.98 -6.01
C ILE A 104 -16.76 -16.96 -5.03
N SER A 105 -16.21 -18.11 -4.72
CA SER A 105 -15.02 -18.32 -3.90
C SER A 105 -14.16 -19.43 -4.50
N ALA A 106 -13.03 -19.75 -3.86
CA ALA A 106 -12.19 -20.87 -4.21
C ALA A 106 -12.19 -21.93 -3.09
N VAL A 107 -11.96 -23.19 -3.48
CA VAL A 107 -11.91 -24.30 -2.52
C VAL A 107 -10.54 -24.35 -1.86
N GLY A 108 -10.43 -23.79 -0.66
CA GLY A 108 -9.24 -23.85 0.19
C GLY A 108 -8.06 -23.00 -0.26
N THR A 109 -8.25 -22.09 -1.22
CA THR A 109 -7.21 -21.14 -1.68
C THR A 109 -7.79 -19.75 -1.85
N THR A 110 -6.94 -18.73 -2.03
CA THR A 110 -7.34 -17.45 -2.60
C THR A 110 -8.07 -17.67 -3.92
N LEU A 111 -9.04 -16.79 -4.21
CA LEU A 111 -9.85 -16.84 -5.43
C LEU A 111 -9.12 -16.19 -6.62
N GLY A 112 -8.35 -15.13 -6.34
CA GLY A 112 -7.73 -14.28 -7.34
C GLY A 112 -8.75 -13.48 -8.13
N ALA A 113 -9.86 -13.07 -7.50
CA ALA A 113 -10.76 -12.07 -8.05
C ALA A 113 -10.07 -10.72 -8.14
N ASP A 114 -9.22 -10.44 -7.20
CA ASP A 114 -8.17 -9.43 -7.23
C ASP A 114 -6.97 -9.98 -8.03
N ASP A 115 -6.67 -9.50 -9.22
CA ASP A 115 -7.49 -8.62 -10.09
C ASP A 115 -7.97 -9.39 -11.36
N GLY A 116 -8.18 -10.71 -11.21
CA GLY A 116 -8.65 -11.56 -12.32
C GLY A 116 -10.01 -11.15 -12.86
N ILE A 117 -10.84 -10.47 -12.05
CA ILE A 117 -12.14 -10.01 -12.54
C ILE A 117 -12.00 -8.84 -13.53
N ALA A 118 -11.04 -7.93 -13.33
CA ALA A 118 -10.71 -6.90 -14.31
C ALA A 118 -10.24 -7.53 -15.62
N VAL A 119 -9.30 -8.47 -15.55
CA VAL A 119 -8.82 -9.20 -16.73
C VAL A 119 -9.99 -9.82 -17.48
N ALA A 120 -10.90 -10.51 -16.77
CA ALA A 120 -12.07 -11.14 -17.35
C ALA A 120 -13.05 -10.12 -17.98
N MET A 121 -13.30 -8.99 -17.32
CA MET A 121 -14.15 -7.90 -17.86
C MET A 121 -13.53 -7.30 -19.12
N ILE A 122 -12.24 -7.02 -19.12
CA ILE A 122 -11.55 -6.44 -20.28
C ILE A 122 -11.59 -7.42 -21.46
N LEU A 123 -11.26 -8.70 -21.25
CA LEU A 123 -11.33 -9.72 -22.30
C LEU A 123 -12.75 -9.90 -22.84
N ALA A 124 -13.77 -9.91 -21.95
CA ALA A 124 -15.17 -9.99 -22.34
C ALA A 124 -15.64 -8.78 -23.17
N LEU A 125 -15.14 -7.60 -22.85
CA LEU A 125 -15.39 -6.36 -23.61
C LEU A 125 -14.78 -6.46 -25.02
N LEU A 126 -13.53 -6.88 -25.10
CA LEU A 126 -12.82 -7.00 -26.37
C LEU A 126 -13.45 -8.09 -27.28
N ASP A 127 -13.99 -9.16 -26.68
CA ASP A 127 -14.78 -10.21 -27.39
C ASP A 127 -16.27 -9.80 -27.46
N SER A 128 -16.60 -8.55 -27.71
CA SER A 128 -17.99 -8.11 -27.82
C SER A 128 -18.17 -7.04 -28.87
N ASP A 129 -19.42 -6.88 -29.36
CA ASP A 129 -19.82 -5.80 -30.25
C ASP A 129 -20.40 -4.59 -29.47
N ASN A 130 -20.16 -4.49 -28.20
CA ASN A 130 -20.59 -3.35 -27.38
C ASN A 130 -19.92 -2.07 -27.90
N LYS A 131 -20.73 -1.01 -28.01
CA LYS A 131 -20.25 0.29 -28.47
C LYS A 131 -19.20 0.83 -27.49
N ARG A 132 -18.04 1.20 -28.04
CA ARG A 132 -16.90 1.68 -27.24
C ARG A 132 -15.91 2.50 -28.08
N PRO A 133 -15.13 3.40 -27.47
CA PRO A 133 -13.96 4.01 -28.11
C PRO A 133 -12.91 2.93 -28.43
N PRO A 134 -11.81 3.28 -29.14
CA PRO A 134 -10.64 2.41 -29.20
C PRO A 134 -10.16 2.10 -27.78
N VAL A 135 -9.82 0.83 -27.51
CA VAL A 135 -9.36 0.38 -26.18
C VAL A 135 -7.89 -0.01 -26.26
N GLU A 136 -7.11 0.53 -25.35
CA GLU A 136 -5.75 0.11 -25.04
C GLU A 136 -5.84 -0.66 -23.71
N ALA A 137 -5.97 -2.00 -23.79
CA ALA A 137 -6.05 -2.86 -22.63
C ALA A 137 -4.64 -3.14 -22.09
N VAL A 138 -4.39 -2.74 -20.86
CA VAL A 138 -3.09 -2.84 -20.20
C VAL A 138 -3.18 -3.88 -19.09
N PHE A 139 -2.43 -4.95 -19.22
CA PHE A 139 -2.33 -6.00 -18.23
C PHE A 139 -0.92 -6.00 -17.64
N THR A 140 -0.81 -5.74 -16.38
CA THR A 140 0.46 -5.70 -15.64
C THR A 140 0.72 -7.00 -14.90
N THR A 141 1.90 -7.14 -14.36
CA THR A 141 2.35 -8.30 -13.58
C THR A 141 3.03 -7.86 -12.29
N ASP A 142 3.06 -8.76 -11.31
CA ASP A 142 3.76 -8.56 -10.03
C ASP A 142 3.32 -7.28 -9.28
N GLU A 143 2.02 -6.94 -9.41
CA GLU A 143 1.40 -5.86 -8.65
C GLU A 143 1.53 -6.13 -7.16
N GLU A 144 1.13 -7.31 -6.73
CA GLU A 144 1.01 -7.78 -5.34
C GLU A 144 2.35 -7.85 -4.58
N THR A 145 3.45 -7.89 -5.30
CA THR A 145 4.81 -7.94 -4.73
C THR A 145 5.59 -6.64 -4.87
N GLY A 146 4.95 -5.60 -5.41
CA GLY A 146 5.55 -4.28 -5.48
C GLY A 146 5.37 -3.52 -6.78
N MET A 147 4.41 -3.89 -7.62
CA MET A 147 4.06 -3.21 -8.88
C MET A 147 5.21 -3.21 -9.90
N ASP A 148 6.01 -4.27 -9.95
CA ASP A 148 7.21 -4.29 -10.79
C ASP A 148 6.87 -4.32 -12.28
N GLY A 149 5.76 -4.93 -12.67
CA GLY A 149 5.23 -4.86 -14.03
C GLY A 149 4.95 -3.41 -14.46
N ALA A 150 4.17 -2.68 -13.70
CA ALA A 150 3.83 -1.29 -13.99
C ALA A 150 5.05 -0.36 -13.93
N LYS A 151 6.07 -0.66 -13.10
CA LYS A 151 7.34 0.07 -13.11
C LYS A 151 8.12 -0.12 -14.41
N ASN A 152 8.08 -1.32 -14.97
CA ASN A 152 8.91 -1.71 -16.13
C ASN A 152 8.22 -1.49 -17.47
N ILE A 153 6.88 -1.47 -17.51
CA ILE A 153 6.11 -1.35 -18.76
C ILE A 153 6.49 -0.10 -19.58
N ASP A 154 6.70 -0.28 -20.88
CA ASP A 154 6.86 0.83 -21.81
C ASP A 154 5.51 1.40 -22.25
N THR A 155 5.20 2.60 -21.81
CA THR A 155 3.97 3.31 -22.13
C THR A 155 4.05 4.15 -23.43
N SER A 156 5.17 4.17 -24.13
CA SER A 156 5.39 5.02 -25.32
C SER A 156 4.45 4.71 -26.49
N SER A 157 3.88 3.50 -26.52
CA SER A 157 2.91 3.07 -27.54
C SER A 157 1.48 3.47 -27.21
N LEU A 158 1.18 3.86 -25.97
CA LEU A 158 -0.14 4.26 -25.49
C LEU A 158 -0.47 5.70 -25.93
N ARG A 159 -1.70 5.92 -26.33
CA ARG A 159 -2.20 7.22 -26.83
C ARG A 159 -3.33 7.76 -25.98
N GLY A 160 -4.07 6.89 -25.31
CA GLY A 160 -5.16 7.27 -24.43
C GLY A 160 -4.68 8.18 -23.30
N LYS A 161 -5.52 9.15 -22.95
CA LYS A 161 -5.30 10.10 -21.84
C LYS A 161 -6.36 9.96 -20.75
N MET A 162 -7.24 8.99 -20.89
CA MET A 162 -8.19 8.56 -19.87
C MET A 162 -7.95 7.08 -19.56
N MET A 163 -7.96 6.72 -18.28
CA MET A 163 -7.73 5.35 -17.82
C MET A 163 -8.76 4.96 -16.78
N ILE A 164 -9.44 3.83 -17.01
CA ILE A 164 -10.23 3.16 -15.98
C ILE A 164 -9.42 1.97 -15.52
N ASN A 165 -8.97 2.03 -14.27
CA ASN A 165 -8.39 0.89 -13.56
C ASN A 165 -9.53 0.08 -12.95
N LEU A 166 -9.51 -1.24 -13.09
CA LEU A 166 -10.61 -2.10 -12.61
C LEU A 166 -10.25 -2.87 -11.34
N ASP A 167 -9.33 -2.31 -10.57
CA ASP A 167 -8.63 -2.88 -9.43
C ASP A 167 -9.06 -2.18 -8.12
N SER A 168 -10.37 -2.19 -7.86
CA SER A 168 -10.98 -1.73 -6.59
C SER A 168 -11.97 -2.76 -6.10
N GLU A 169 -12.25 -2.77 -4.79
CA GLU A 169 -12.92 -3.87 -4.10
C GLU A 169 -14.36 -3.54 -3.66
N ASP A 170 -14.79 -2.28 -3.86
CA ASP A 170 -16.09 -1.79 -3.42
C ASP A 170 -16.88 -1.18 -4.58
N GLU A 171 -18.06 -1.74 -4.85
CA GLU A 171 -18.98 -1.21 -5.86
C GLU A 171 -19.47 0.19 -5.51
N GLY A 172 -19.44 1.10 -6.50
CA GLY A 172 -19.91 2.48 -6.31
C GLY A 172 -18.91 3.38 -5.61
N VAL A 173 -17.71 2.88 -5.35
CA VAL A 173 -16.59 3.67 -4.84
C VAL A 173 -15.63 3.97 -5.99
N PHE A 174 -15.34 5.25 -6.21
CA PHE A 174 -14.38 5.72 -7.21
C PHE A 174 -13.12 6.18 -6.49
N THR A 175 -12.04 5.42 -6.64
CA THR A 175 -10.73 5.82 -6.16
C THR A 175 -10.10 6.76 -7.20
N VAL A 176 -9.69 7.95 -6.76
CA VAL A 176 -9.25 9.05 -7.64
C VAL A 176 -7.89 9.65 -7.27
N SER A 177 -7.21 9.04 -6.30
CA SER A 177 -5.89 9.47 -5.84
C SER A 177 -5.26 8.35 -4.99
N CYS A 178 -3.94 8.28 -4.99
CA CYS A 178 -3.21 7.44 -4.04
C CYS A 178 -1.93 8.10 -3.55
N ALA A 179 -1.45 7.67 -2.38
CA ALA A 179 -0.16 8.13 -1.89
C ALA A 179 0.99 7.46 -2.64
N GLY A 180 1.97 8.27 -3.04
CA GLY A 180 3.31 7.78 -3.28
C GLY A 180 4.02 7.45 -1.98
N GLY A 181 5.08 6.67 -2.06
CA GLY A 181 5.82 6.24 -0.88
C GLY A 181 7.32 6.27 -1.07
N ASN A 182 8.02 6.24 0.05
CA ASN A 182 9.47 6.12 0.13
C ASN A 182 9.86 5.51 1.46
N ARG A 183 10.91 4.71 1.46
CA ARG A 183 11.60 4.25 2.67
C ARG A 183 12.84 5.09 2.88
N THR A 184 12.99 5.62 4.09
CA THR A 184 14.10 6.47 4.46
C THR A 184 14.74 5.98 5.74
N ARG A 185 16.00 5.55 5.65
CA ARG A 185 16.81 5.13 6.80
C ARG A 185 17.72 6.27 7.24
N CYS A 186 17.49 6.75 8.45
CA CYS A 186 18.34 7.70 9.17
C CYS A 186 19.39 6.93 9.96
N ILE A 187 20.66 7.25 9.78
CA ILE A 187 21.79 6.52 10.38
C ILE A 187 22.65 7.51 11.17
N LEU A 188 22.78 7.26 12.46
CA LEU A 188 23.60 8.04 13.38
C LEU A 188 24.84 7.22 13.80
N PRO A 189 26.06 7.60 13.39
CA PRO A 189 27.27 6.99 13.91
C PRO A 189 27.43 7.26 15.41
N ILE A 190 27.80 6.24 16.19
CA ILE A 190 28.03 6.35 17.62
C ILE A 190 29.44 5.94 17.98
N LYS A 191 29.98 6.59 19.01
CA LYS A 191 31.24 6.20 19.66
C LYS A 191 30.92 5.60 21.03
N ARG A 192 31.56 4.49 21.35
CA ARG A 192 31.36 3.79 22.62
C ARG A 192 32.54 3.99 23.54
N GLU A 193 32.28 4.03 24.84
CA GLU A 193 33.28 4.13 25.91
C GLU A 193 32.90 3.27 27.11
N GLU A 194 33.87 2.99 27.97
CA GLU A 194 33.59 2.42 29.26
C GLU A 194 32.86 3.46 30.12
N TYR A 195 31.77 3.03 30.75
CA TYR A 195 31.02 3.89 31.64
C TYR A 195 30.60 3.08 32.88
N ASP A 196 30.90 3.58 34.07
CA ASP A 196 30.54 2.93 35.32
C ASP A 196 29.09 3.22 35.69
N GLY A 197 28.42 2.22 36.28
CA GLY A 197 27.06 2.34 36.73
C GLY A 197 26.28 1.04 36.58
N GLU A 198 25.05 1.06 37.05
CA GLU A 198 24.10 -0.05 36.89
C GLU A 198 23.48 -0.03 35.53
N THR A 199 23.22 -1.22 34.99
CA THR A 199 22.56 -1.38 33.71
C THR A 199 21.05 -1.62 33.94
N LEU A 200 20.23 -0.76 33.32
CA LEU A 200 18.78 -0.85 33.36
C LEU A 200 18.21 -0.98 31.96
N LYS A 201 17.08 -1.66 31.86
CA LYS A 201 16.29 -1.81 30.63
C LYS A 201 14.96 -1.09 30.79
N ILE A 202 14.71 -0.09 29.96
CA ILE A 202 13.42 0.59 29.85
C ILE A 202 12.65 -0.12 28.73
N ILE A 203 11.41 -0.50 28.99
CA ILE A 203 10.57 -1.25 28.07
C ILE A 203 9.26 -0.47 27.85
N VAL A 204 8.91 -0.23 26.61
CA VAL A 204 7.59 0.28 26.20
C VAL A 204 6.88 -0.85 25.47
N SER A 205 5.64 -1.17 25.85
CA SER A 205 4.87 -2.29 25.28
C SER A 205 3.37 -2.10 25.46
N GLY A 206 2.58 -3.04 24.97
CA GLY A 206 1.13 -3.05 25.11
C GLY A 206 0.37 -2.09 24.19
N LEU A 207 1.04 -1.50 23.21
CA LEU A 207 0.42 -0.60 22.24
C LEU A 207 -0.41 -1.38 21.21
N LYS A 208 -1.47 -0.74 20.68
CA LYS A 208 -2.36 -1.34 19.69
C LYS A 208 -1.72 -1.53 18.31
N GLY A 209 -0.81 -0.63 17.93
CA GLY A 209 -0.17 -0.67 16.62
C GLY A 209 -1.15 -0.42 15.47
N GLY A 210 -0.84 -0.94 14.29
CA GLY A 210 -1.67 -0.85 13.10
C GLY A 210 -0.87 -0.61 11.82
N HIS A 211 -1.56 -0.57 10.68
CA HIS A 211 -0.93 -0.30 9.40
C HIS A 211 -0.61 1.19 9.25
N SER A 212 0.64 1.54 8.91
CA SER A 212 1.10 2.94 8.83
C SER A 212 0.48 3.76 7.70
N GLY A 213 -0.21 3.13 6.76
CA GLY A 213 -1.01 3.81 5.74
C GLY A 213 -2.47 3.94 6.20
N ALA A 214 -3.19 2.82 6.29
CA ALA A 214 -4.62 2.80 6.53
C ALA A 214 -5.04 3.35 7.91
N GLU A 215 -4.17 3.31 8.93
CA GLU A 215 -4.57 3.61 10.31
C GLU A 215 -3.75 4.75 10.97
N ILE A 216 -2.84 5.39 10.25
CA ILE A 216 -1.97 6.45 10.81
C ILE A 216 -2.76 7.63 11.36
N HIS A 217 -3.93 7.92 10.79
CA HIS A 217 -4.83 9.01 11.21
C HIS A 217 -5.53 8.74 12.54
N ARG A 218 -5.51 7.49 13.03
CA ARG A 218 -6.15 7.14 14.32
C ARG A 218 -5.39 7.67 15.54
N GLY A 219 -4.20 8.25 15.34
CA GLY A 219 -3.42 8.88 16.39
C GLY A 219 -2.87 7.90 17.45
N ARG A 220 -2.75 6.60 17.11
CA ARG A 220 -2.17 5.61 18.02
C ARG A 220 -0.71 5.90 18.32
N ALA A 221 -0.28 5.48 19.48
CA ALA A 221 1.10 5.67 19.92
C ALA A 221 2.08 4.81 19.09
N ASN A 222 3.28 5.34 18.89
CA ASN A 222 4.41 4.63 18.30
C ASN A 222 5.44 4.39 19.41
N ALA A 223 5.77 3.12 19.66
CA ALA A 223 6.62 2.74 20.81
C ALA A 223 8.03 3.33 20.71
N ASP A 224 8.62 3.43 19.52
CA ASP A 224 9.95 4.00 19.30
C ASP A 224 9.98 5.49 19.63
N MET A 225 8.91 6.20 19.24
CA MET A 225 8.77 7.63 19.56
C MET A 225 8.52 7.86 21.07
N LEU A 226 7.73 7.00 21.71
CA LEU A 226 7.55 7.04 23.16
C LEU A 226 8.86 6.79 23.90
N LEU A 227 9.66 5.82 23.43
CA LEU A 227 10.99 5.57 23.98
C LEU A 227 11.89 6.81 23.86
N GLY A 228 11.89 7.47 22.71
CA GLY A 228 12.60 8.75 22.50
C GLY A 228 12.16 9.83 23.49
N ARG A 229 10.84 9.97 23.70
CA ARG A 229 10.26 10.92 24.67
C ARG A 229 10.69 10.61 26.10
N ILE A 230 10.69 9.34 26.49
CA ILE A 230 11.16 8.90 27.82
C ILE A 230 12.64 9.22 27.99
N LEU A 231 13.49 8.85 27.06
CA LEU A 231 14.92 9.10 27.11
C LEU A 231 15.24 10.61 27.19
N ASN A 232 14.54 11.44 26.42
CA ASN A 232 14.71 12.87 26.46
C ASN A 232 14.36 13.49 27.82
N TYR A 233 13.36 12.94 28.52
CA TYR A 233 13.01 13.38 29.87
C TYR A 233 14.01 12.89 30.92
N VAL A 234 14.42 11.64 30.85
CA VAL A 234 15.13 10.95 31.92
C VAL A 234 16.65 11.21 31.90
N LEU A 235 17.29 11.20 30.69
CA LEU A 235 18.76 11.27 30.61
C LEU A 235 19.38 12.56 31.15
N PRO A 236 18.76 13.75 30.99
CA PRO A 236 19.31 14.98 31.61
C PRO A 236 19.29 14.95 33.15
N ILE A 237 18.38 14.18 33.76
CA ILE A 237 18.21 14.10 35.21
C ILE A 237 19.23 13.10 35.80
N CYS A 238 19.49 11.99 35.14
CA CYS A 238 20.11 10.81 35.75
C CYS A 238 21.55 10.51 35.30
N GLU A 239 22.18 11.37 34.52
CA GLU A 239 23.53 11.13 33.93
C GLU A 239 23.69 9.75 33.33
N ALA A 240 22.71 9.27 32.56
CA ALA A 240 22.75 7.95 31.97
C ALA A 240 23.39 7.96 30.56
N ARG A 241 23.83 6.78 30.10
CA ARG A 241 24.38 6.52 28.76
C ARG A 241 23.59 5.40 28.10
N ILE A 242 23.31 5.56 26.80
CA ILE A 242 22.63 4.55 26.00
C ILE A 242 23.63 3.42 25.68
N ILE A 243 23.20 2.18 25.88
CA ILE A 243 23.86 0.99 25.33
C ILE A 243 23.18 0.60 24.02
N SER A 244 21.84 0.44 24.05
CA SER A 244 21.04 0.22 22.84
C SER A 244 19.67 0.87 22.94
N VAL A 245 19.07 1.10 21.77
CA VAL A 245 17.68 1.47 21.56
C VAL A 245 17.16 0.65 20.37
N ASP A 246 16.13 -0.15 20.61
CA ASP A 246 15.63 -1.09 19.61
C ASP A 246 14.10 -1.15 19.67
N GLY A 247 13.44 -1.23 18.52
CA GLY A 247 11.99 -1.32 18.43
C GLY A 247 11.46 -1.47 17.02
N GLY A 248 10.20 -1.86 16.92
CA GLY A 248 9.54 -2.11 15.65
C GLY A 248 10.12 -3.30 14.87
N LEU A 249 9.33 -3.84 13.94
CA LEU A 249 9.72 -5.02 13.16
C LEU A 249 9.54 -4.82 11.66
N LYS A 250 8.66 -3.91 11.25
CA LYS A 250 8.31 -3.66 9.85
C LYS A 250 8.13 -2.15 9.64
N ASP A 251 8.64 -1.66 8.53
CA ASP A 251 8.57 -0.25 8.15
C ASP A 251 7.13 0.28 7.98
N ASN A 252 6.23 -0.58 7.53
CA ASN A 252 4.82 -0.24 7.28
C ASN A 252 3.87 -0.53 8.45
N ALA A 253 4.38 -0.91 9.61
CA ALA A 253 3.61 -1.11 10.84
C ALA A 253 3.96 -0.06 11.90
N ILE A 254 2.98 0.40 12.66
CA ILE A 254 3.20 1.26 13.84
C ILE A 254 3.76 0.37 14.95
N PRO A 255 4.98 0.62 15.47
CA PRO A 255 5.60 -0.18 16.50
C PRO A 255 4.77 -0.30 17.78
N THR A 256 4.58 -1.53 18.25
CA THR A 256 3.83 -1.86 19.47
C THR A 256 4.71 -2.05 20.70
N SER A 257 6.03 -2.16 20.48
CA SER A 257 7.01 -2.30 21.54
C SER A 257 8.35 -1.70 21.14
N ALA A 258 9.07 -1.18 22.13
CA ALA A 258 10.44 -0.70 22.03
C ALA A 258 11.17 -0.86 23.34
N GLU A 259 12.49 -0.91 23.31
CA GLU A 259 13.31 -1.02 24.49
C GLU A 259 14.60 -0.20 24.39
N ALA A 260 15.05 0.29 25.55
CA ALA A 260 16.39 0.88 25.69
C ALA A 260 17.15 0.19 26.79
N ILE A 261 18.41 -0.13 26.54
CA ILE A 261 19.36 -0.51 27.57
C ILE A 261 20.23 0.70 27.86
N VAL A 262 20.26 1.12 29.12
CA VAL A 262 21.00 2.29 29.58
C VAL A 262 21.88 1.95 30.77
N LYS A 263 22.97 2.68 30.92
CA LYS A 263 23.86 2.58 32.09
C LYS A 263 23.82 3.90 32.85
N THR A 264 23.60 3.83 34.17
CA THR A 264 23.46 5.02 35.02
C THR A 264 24.13 4.84 36.37
N LYS A 265 24.61 5.94 36.95
CA LYS A 265 25.11 6.00 38.34
C LYS A 265 23.98 6.21 39.36
N ASN A 266 22.80 6.63 38.88
CA ASN A 266 21.66 6.98 39.72
C ASN A 266 20.42 6.12 39.38
N PRO A 267 20.45 4.79 39.60
CA PRO A 267 19.40 3.87 39.18
C PRO A 267 18.02 4.16 39.77
N GLU A 268 17.95 4.52 41.06
CA GLU A 268 16.68 4.83 41.73
C GLU A 268 16.06 6.13 41.22
N GLU A 269 16.88 7.15 40.91
CA GLU A 269 16.42 8.39 40.32
C GLU A 269 15.90 8.17 38.90
N LEU A 270 16.55 7.31 38.10
CA LEU A 270 16.10 6.90 36.78
C LEU A 270 14.74 6.20 36.84
N LYS A 271 14.57 5.19 37.72
CA LYS A 271 13.30 4.48 37.92
C LYS A 271 12.16 5.47 38.28
N LYS A 272 12.44 6.41 39.18
CA LYS A 272 11.48 7.43 39.58
C LYS A 272 11.09 8.35 38.40
N ALA A 273 12.07 8.86 37.64
CA ALA A 273 11.82 9.72 36.50
C ALA A 273 11.04 8.98 35.38
N VAL A 274 11.34 7.70 35.14
CA VAL A 274 10.54 6.89 34.20
C VAL A 274 9.11 6.73 34.71
N CYS A 275 8.90 6.49 35.98
CA CYS A 275 7.56 6.39 36.54
C CYS A 275 6.77 7.69 36.36
N GLU A 276 7.37 8.85 36.61
CA GLU A 276 6.75 10.17 36.46
C GLU A 276 6.30 10.42 35.01
N ILE A 277 7.20 10.23 34.04
CA ILE A 277 6.87 10.43 32.62
C ILE A 277 5.88 9.39 32.10
N SER A 278 5.88 8.17 32.64
CA SER A 278 4.95 7.09 32.27
C SER A 278 3.50 7.48 32.52
N GLU A 279 3.20 8.09 33.67
CA GLU A 279 1.84 8.55 33.99
C GLU A 279 1.37 9.65 33.03
N VAL A 280 2.26 10.54 32.62
CA VAL A 280 1.95 11.58 31.62
C VAL A 280 1.63 10.93 30.27
N ILE A 281 2.46 9.98 29.81
CA ILE A 281 2.27 9.30 28.53
C ILE A 281 0.96 8.50 28.52
N LYS A 282 0.66 7.75 29.56
CA LYS A 282 -0.60 6.99 29.66
C LYS A 282 -1.82 7.90 29.61
N ASN A 283 -1.77 9.05 30.27
CA ASN A 283 -2.85 10.01 30.23
C ASN A 283 -3.03 10.62 28.82
N ASP A 284 -1.94 10.98 28.13
CA ASP A 284 -1.96 11.56 26.78
C ASP A 284 -2.62 10.63 25.75
N TYR A 285 -2.43 9.33 25.89
CA TYR A 285 -2.94 8.31 24.94
C TYR A 285 -4.16 7.53 25.45
N SER A 286 -4.72 7.87 26.60
CA SER A 286 -5.81 7.12 27.25
C SER A 286 -7.03 6.87 26.39
N SER A 287 -7.34 7.76 25.43
CA SER A 287 -8.50 7.64 24.53
C SER A 287 -8.25 6.80 23.29
N VAL A 288 -6.98 6.60 22.88
CA VAL A 288 -6.63 5.94 21.62
C VAL A 288 -5.81 4.68 21.80
N ASP A 289 -4.99 4.61 22.86
CA ASP A 289 -4.06 3.52 23.13
C ASP A 289 -3.93 3.27 24.67
N ASP A 290 -4.97 2.72 25.25
CA ASP A 290 -5.15 2.54 26.71
C ASP A 290 -4.33 1.38 27.30
N GLY A 291 -3.69 0.56 26.45
CA GLY A 291 -2.89 -0.61 26.84
C GLY A 291 -1.42 -0.33 27.15
N ILE A 292 -0.96 0.94 27.10
CA ILE A 292 0.46 1.27 27.24
C ILE A 292 1.04 0.84 28.59
N VAL A 293 2.09 0.04 28.53
CA VAL A 293 2.90 -0.40 29.66
C VAL A 293 4.33 0.11 29.49
N ILE A 294 4.81 0.86 30.49
CA ILE A 294 6.20 1.32 30.55
C ILE A 294 6.81 0.74 31.83
N ASP A 295 7.91 0.01 31.69
CA ASP A 295 8.55 -0.74 32.78
C ASP A 295 10.06 -0.53 32.78
N VAL A 296 10.68 -0.65 33.98
CA VAL A 296 12.13 -0.59 34.15
C VAL A 296 12.60 -1.83 34.88
N LYS A 297 13.53 -2.54 34.27
CA LYS A 297 14.10 -3.77 34.82
C LYS A 297 15.62 -3.68 34.95
N GLU A 298 16.18 -4.39 35.92
CA GLU A 298 17.62 -4.63 35.93
C GLU A 298 18.01 -5.45 34.70
N ALA A 299 19.13 -5.11 34.10
CA ALA A 299 19.67 -5.82 32.95
C ALA A 299 21.18 -6.05 33.16
N ALA A 300 21.72 -6.99 32.39
CA ALA A 300 23.16 -7.20 32.31
C ALA A 300 23.60 -6.96 30.86
N SER A 301 24.60 -6.12 30.66
CA SER A 301 25.26 -5.97 29.38
C SER A 301 26.77 -5.88 29.58
N LYS A 302 27.50 -6.53 28.68
CA LYS A 302 28.98 -6.44 28.61
C LYS A 302 29.41 -5.39 27.58
N GLU A 303 28.45 -4.80 26.90
CA GLU A 303 28.75 -3.80 25.86
C GLU A 303 29.14 -2.46 26.51
N LYS A 304 30.02 -1.75 25.81
CA LYS A 304 30.32 -0.36 26.14
C LYS A 304 29.13 0.52 25.84
N ALA A 305 28.93 1.53 26.66
CA ALA A 305 27.88 2.51 26.41
C ALA A 305 28.33 3.51 25.31
N ALA A 306 27.36 4.09 24.63
CA ALA A 306 27.62 5.26 23.80
C ALA A 306 28.18 6.40 24.67
N ASN A 307 29.17 7.14 24.18
CA ASN A 307 29.71 8.26 24.91
C ASN A 307 28.67 9.39 25.07
N ALA A 308 29.00 10.43 25.83
CA ALA A 308 28.06 11.51 26.14
C ALA A 308 27.49 12.15 24.86
N ASP A 309 28.33 12.53 23.93
CA ASP A 309 27.95 13.18 22.66
C ASP A 309 27.05 12.26 21.79
N SER A 310 27.39 10.97 21.71
CA SER A 310 26.59 10.00 20.95
C SER A 310 25.24 9.72 21.62
N THR A 311 25.18 9.67 22.95
CA THR A 311 23.94 9.54 23.72
C THR A 311 23.01 10.74 23.48
N GLU A 312 23.53 11.96 23.61
CA GLU A 312 22.77 13.20 23.36
C GLU A 312 22.23 13.25 21.91
N LYS A 313 23.07 12.92 20.93
CA LYS A 313 22.65 12.86 19.52
C LYS A 313 21.59 11.79 19.24
N ALA A 314 21.68 10.64 19.90
CA ALA A 314 20.66 9.58 19.78
C ALA A 314 19.30 10.06 20.33
N VAL A 315 19.30 10.73 21.48
CA VAL A 315 18.08 11.33 22.03
C VAL A 315 17.55 12.43 21.11
N ALA A 316 18.44 13.31 20.61
CA ALA A 316 18.05 14.35 19.65
C ALA A 316 17.44 13.78 18.37
N MET A 317 18.01 12.68 17.85
CA MET A 317 17.46 11.96 16.70
C MET A 317 16.02 11.50 16.97
N LEU A 318 15.79 10.76 18.05
CA LEU A 318 14.48 10.21 18.38
C LEU A 318 13.43 11.27 18.77
N SER A 319 13.89 12.44 19.25
CA SER A 319 13.00 13.52 19.67
C SER A 319 12.68 14.54 18.56
N ALA A 320 13.61 14.75 17.62
CA ALA A 320 13.48 15.79 16.60
C ALA A 320 12.94 15.27 15.26
N LEU A 321 13.16 13.99 14.95
CA LEU A 321 12.62 13.39 13.74
C LEU A 321 11.09 13.33 13.84
N PRO A 322 10.36 13.85 12.83
CA PRO A 322 8.90 13.80 12.84
C PRO A 322 8.40 12.36 12.68
N CYS A 323 7.21 12.08 13.22
CA CYS A 323 6.53 10.79 13.04
C CYS A 323 5.01 10.98 13.16
N GLY A 324 4.25 10.17 12.46
CA GLY A 324 2.80 10.16 12.47
C GLY A 324 2.18 10.93 11.30
N LEU A 325 0.94 11.38 11.49
CA LEU A 325 0.20 12.17 10.52
C LEU A 325 0.77 13.59 10.45
N ILE A 326 1.12 14.04 9.26
CA ILE A 326 1.64 15.41 9.01
C ILE A 326 0.54 16.33 8.50
N SER A 327 -0.28 15.86 7.54
CA SER A 327 -1.43 16.63 7.04
C SER A 327 -2.55 15.72 6.55
N MET A 328 -3.78 16.22 6.71
CA MET A 328 -4.98 15.69 6.09
C MET A 328 -5.18 16.31 4.71
N SER A 329 -5.85 15.60 3.81
CA SER A 329 -6.28 16.14 2.52
C SER A 329 -7.25 17.32 2.73
N ARG A 330 -7.12 18.32 1.87
CA ARG A 330 -8.04 19.46 1.83
C ARG A 330 -9.15 19.26 0.80
N ASP A 331 -9.00 18.28 -0.07
CA ASP A 331 -9.90 18.03 -1.19
C ASP A 331 -10.77 16.78 -0.94
N ILE A 332 -10.30 15.84 -0.13
CA ILE A 332 -11.03 14.60 0.23
C ILE A 332 -11.10 14.50 1.75
N GLU A 333 -12.31 14.54 2.29
CA GLU A 333 -12.55 14.49 3.74
C GLU A 333 -12.12 13.16 4.35
N GLY A 334 -11.51 13.20 5.53
CA GLY A 334 -11.08 12.00 6.28
C GLY A 334 -9.80 11.33 5.76
N LEU A 335 -9.26 11.75 4.62
CA LEU A 335 -8.07 11.16 4.03
C LEU A 335 -6.78 11.74 4.59
N PRO A 336 -5.82 10.92 5.09
CA PRO A 336 -4.44 11.35 5.29
C PRO A 336 -3.80 11.74 3.96
N GLU A 337 -3.24 12.93 3.87
CA GLU A 337 -2.52 13.38 2.67
C GLU A 337 -1.03 13.02 2.77
N THR A 338 -0.43 13.35 3.93
CA THR A 338 1.01 13.18 4.16
C THR A 338 1.26 12.61 5.55
N SER A 339 2.06 11.57 5.62
CA SER A 339 2.46 10.94 6.88
C SER A 339 3.85 10.34 6.79
N LEU A 340 4.45 10.04 7.94
CA LEU A 340 5.60 9.17 8.04
C LEU A 340 5.53 8.36 9.33
N ASN A 341 6.02 7.13 9.27
CA ASN A 341 6.06 6.22 10.41
C ASN A 341 7.48 5.74 10.65
N LEU A 342 7.99 5.93 11.87
CA LEU A 342 9.18 5.23 12.32
C LEU A 342 8.75 3.78 12.60
N GLY A 343 9.18 2.85 11.76
CA GLY A 343 8.74 1.45 11.84
C GLY A 343 9.80 0.50 12.35
N ILE A 344 11.08 0.86 12.28
CA ILE A 344 12.20 0.05 12.76
C ILE A 344 13.24 0.97 13.39
N LEU A 345 13.57 0.71 14.63
CA LEU A 345 14.67 1.34 15.37
C LEU A 345 15.67 0.26 15.76
N LYS A 346 16.93 0.43 15.41
CA LYS A 346 17.96 -0.59 15.65
C LYS A 346 19.30 0.00 16.04
N THR A 347 19.92 -0.60 17.05
CA THR A 347 21.28 -0.31 17.46
C THR A 347 22.24 -1.39 16.97
N GLU A 348 23.30 -0.96 16.34
CA GLU A 348 24.44 -1.77 15.92
C GLU A 348 25.70 -1.36 16.71
N GLU A 349 26.83 -2.05 16.50
CA GLU A 349 28.07 -1.77 17.24
C GLU A 349 28.52 -0.30 17.13
N SER A 350 28.43 0.28 15.92
CA SER A 350 28.96 1.62 15.61
C SER A 350 27.92 2.64 15.15
N GLU A 351 26.64 2.26 15.10
CA GLU A 351 25.58 3.15 14.65
C GLU A 351 24.22 2.82 15.28
N ILE A 352 23.33 3.82 15.28
CA ILE A 352 21.90 3.66 15.54
C ILE A 352 21.18 4.05 14.26
N SER A 353 20.25 3.21 13.83
CA SER A 353 19.43 3.44 12.63
C SER A 353 17.95 3.54 12.97
N ALA A 354 17.26 4.49 12.31
CA ALA A 354 15.82 4.69 12.37
C ALA A 354 15.26 4.65 10.95
N GLU A 355 14.38 3.67 10.66
CA GLU A 355 13.81 3.49 9.33
C GLU A 355 12.36 3.95 9.28
N PHE A 356 12.10 4.85 8.34
CA PHE A 356 10.81 5.50 8.15
C PHE A 356 10.14 5.05 6.85
N CYS A 357 8.83 4.81 6.92
CA CYS A 357 7.95 4.75 5.75
C CYS A 357 7.25 6.10 5.59
N ILE A 358 7.57 6.81 4.52
CA ILE A 358 6.98 8.10 4.15
C ILE A 358 5.88 7.84 3.11
N ARG A 359 4.72 8.51 3.28
CA ARG A 359 3.60 8.47 2.34
C ARG A 359 3.06 9.86 2.10
N SER A 360 2.79 10.20 0.84
CA SER A 360 2.09 11.44 0.49
C SER A 360 1.40 11.30 -0.85
N SER A 361 0.16 11.79 -0.95
CA SER A 361 -0.54 11.94 -2.24
C SER A 361 -0.09 13.21 -3.00
N VAL A 362 0.84 13.98 -2.45
CA VAL A 362 1.44 15.17 -3.08
C VAL A 362 2.96 14.98 -3.16
N LEU A 363 3.48 14.87 -4.39
CA LEU A 363 4.89 14.56 -4.64
C LEU A 363 5.85 15.51 -3.90
N LEU A 364 5.63 16.82 -4.01
CA LEU A 364 6.51 17.81 -3.39
C LEU A 364 6.53 17.73 -1.87
N LYS A 365 5.44 17.32 -1.21
CA LYS A 365 5.41 17.11 0.24
C LYS A 365 6.17 15.86 0.66
N LYS A 366 6.15 14.80 -0.16
CA LYS A 366 7.00 13.61 0.03
C LYS A 366 8.47 14.01 0.03
N GLU A 367 8.90 14.77 -0.98
CA GLU A 367 10.29 15.24 -1.11
C GLU A 367 10.69 16.23 0.00
N GLU A 368 9.77 17.08 0.45
CA GLU A 368 9.99 17.97 1.60
C GLU A 368 10.29 17.17 2.89
N LEU A 369 9.53 16.10 3.17
CA LEU A 369 9.81 15.25 4.33
C LEU A 369 11.16 14.55 4.23
N LYS A 370 11.52 14.01 3.08
CA LYS A 370 12.86 13.42 2.85
C LYS A 370 13.96 14.45 3.12
N SER A 371 13.80 15.66 2.59
CA SER A 371 14.73 16.77 2.80
C SER A 371 14.82 17.18 4.27
N ARG A 372 13.69 17.22 4.98
CA ARG A 372 13.62 17.53 6.41
C ARG A 372 14.37 16.51 7.26
N LEU A 373 14.18 15.21 7.00
CA LEU A 373 14.93 14.15 7.69
C LEU A 373 16.45 14.30 7.43
N ALA A 374 16.85 14.54 6.17
CA ALA A 374 18.24 14.72 5.81
C ALA A 374 18.87 15.97 6.50
N LEU A 375 18.11 17.06 6.63
CA LEU A 375 18.57 18.28 7.32
C LEU A 375 18.83 18.00 8.79
N ILE A 376 17.88 17.35 9.48
CA ILE A 376 17.99 17.04 10.92
C ILE A 376 19.19 16.10 11.14
N MET A 377 19.27 15.01 10.37
CA MET A 377 20.37 14.06 10.52
C MET A 377 21.73 14.68 10.27
N ARG A 378 21.86 15.53 9.26
CA ARG A 378 23.10 16.26 8.99
C ARG A 378 23.47 17.18 10.17
N ALA A 379 22.52 17.84 10.80
CA ALA A 379 22.77 18.73 11.94
C ALA A 379 23.36 18.00 13.16
N ILE A 380 23.03 16.71 13.35
CA ILE A 380 23.55 15.87 14.44
C ILE A 380 24.72 14.95 14.00
N GLY A 381 25.20 15.09 12.77
CA GLY A 381 26.34 14.32 12.26
C GLY A 381 25.95 12.93 11.70
N GLY A 382 24.69 12.68 11.44
CA GLY A 382 24.18 11.49 10.80
C GLY A 382 24.05 11.60 9.28
N LYS A 383 23.58 10.53 8.65
CA LYS A 383 23.31 10.43 7.21
C LYS A 383 21.94 9.80 6.97
N VAL A 384 21.45 9.97 5.73
CA VAL A 384 20.16 9.42 5.30
C VAL A 384 20.37 8.61 4.02
N ILE A 385 19.67 7.47 3.91
CA ILE A 385 19.58 6.65 2.71
C ILE A 385 18.11 6.46 2.39
N SER A 386 17.71 6.81 1.16
CA SER A 386 16.32 6.63 0.67
C SER A 386 16.28 5.52 -0.38
N PHE A 387 15.23 4.70 -0.35
CA PHE A 387 15.01 3.58 -1.27
C PHE A 387 13.52 3.25 -1.39
N GLY A 388 13.16 2.38 -2.35
CA GLY A 388 11.78 1.96 -2.55
C GLY A 388 10.83 3.13 -2.85
N ASP A 389 11.31 4.09 -3.64
CA ASP A 389 10.49 5.24 -4.05
C ASP A 389 9.46 4.83 -5.10
N TYR A 390 8.22 5.29 -4.94
CA TYR A 390 7.18 5.18 -5.93
C TYR A 390 6.33 6.46 -5.96
N PRO A 391 5.80 6.83 -7.16
CA PRO A 391 5.10 8.09 -7.34
C PRO A 391 3.71 8.10 -6.68
N ALA A 392 3.20 9.29 -6.44
CA ALA A 392 1.82 9.53 -6.06
C ALA A 392 0.92 9.59 -7.30
N TRP A 393 -0.33 9.23 -7.13
CA TRP A 393 -1.41 9.63 -8.01
C TRP A 393 -2.11 10.83 -7.39
N GLU A 394 -1.73 12.03 -7.85
CA GLU A 394 -2.27 13.27 -7.29
C GLU A 394 -3.75 13.46 -7.68
N TYR A 395 -4.54 13.97 -6.77
CA TYR A 395 -5.95 14.25 -7.02
C TYR A 395 -6.12 15.34 -8.09
N LYS A 396 -6.77 14.99 -9.19
CA LYS A 396 -7.05 15.89 -10.29
C LYS A 396 -8.42 16.57 -10.09
N LYS A 397 -8.44 17.86 -9.75
CA LYS A 397 -9.70 18.60 -9.50
C LYS A 397 -10.63 18.58 -10.72
N ASP A 398 -10.09 18.89 -11.89
CA ASP A 398 -10.81 18.92 -13.17
C ASP A 398 -10.55 17.59 -13.91
N SER A 399 -11.35 16.57 -13.65
CA SER A 399 -11.31 15.27 -14.30
C SER A 399 -12.55 15.09 -15.19
N ARG A 400 -12.34 15.01 -16.51
CA ARG A 400 -13.40 14.71 -17.48
C ARG A 400 -13.92 13.30 -17.28
N LEU A 401 -13.01 12.33 -17.08
CA LEU A 401 -13.38 10.94 -16.90
C LEU A 401 -14.29 10.77 -15.68
N ARG A 402 -13.87 11.32 -14.53
CA ARG A 402 -14.66 11.26 -13.29
C ARG A 402 -16.03 11.91 -13.46
N SER A 403 -16.09 13.08 -14.13
CA SER A 403 -17.37 13.76 -14.37
C SER A 403 -18.32 12.89 -15.18
N VAL A 404 -17.87 12.31 -16.30
CA VAL A 404 -18.68 11.40 -17.12
C VAL A 404 -19.11 10.17 -16.32
N MET A 405 -18.20 9.56 -15.56
CA MET A 405 -18.51 8.39 -14.74
C MET A 405 -19.53 8.71 -13.65
N THR A 406 -19.43 9.87 -13.00
CA THR A 406 -20.40 10.31 -11.97
C THR A 406 -21.78 10.52 -12.58
N GLU A 407 -21.89 11.22 -13.70
CA GLU A 407 -23.17 11.44 -14.39
C GLU A 407 -23.82 10.13 -14.83
N VAL A 408 -23.04 9.18 -15.36
CA VAL A 408 -23.54 7.84 -15.73
C VAL A 408 -24.02 7.09 -14.49
N TYR A 409 -23.26 7.12 -13.41
CA TYR A 409 -23.59 6.44 -12.16
C TYR A 409 -24.90 6.95 -11.55
N GLU A 410 -25.04 8.28 -11.45
CA GLU A 410 -26.27 8.92 -10.97
C GLU A 410 -27.51 8.60 -11.86
N LYS A 411 -27.29 8.58 -13.15
CA LYS A 411 -28.36 8.21 -14.10
C LYS A 411 -28.84 6.77 -13.93
N MET A 412 -27.89 5.83 -13.69
CA MET A 412 -28.20 4.40 -13.53
C MET A 412 -28.77 4.07 -12.17
N TYR A 413 -28.15 4.56 -11.10
CA TYR A 413 -28.41 4.12 -9.74
C TYR A 413 -29.18 5.12 -8.86
N LYS A 414 -29.39 6.36 -9.32
CA LYS A 414 -30.11 7.44 -8.61
C LYS A 414 -29.49 7.90 -7.29
N ASN A 415 -28.21 7.67 -7.13
CA ASN A 415 -27.38 8.12 -6.02
C ASN A 415 -25.98 8.50 -6.54
N GLU A 416 -25.26 9.30 -5.77
CA GLU A 416 -23.89 9.68 -6.09
C GLU A 416 -22.92 8.53 -5.77
N PRO A 417 -21.82 8.36 -6.54
CA PRO A 417 -20.75 7.46 -6.16
C PRO A 417 -19.95 8.05 -4.99
N VAL A 418 -19.30 7.19 -4.23
CA VAL A 418 -18.36 7.63 -3.18
C VAL A 418 -17.01 7.93 -3.81
N ILE A 419 -16.56 9.19 -3.72
CA ILE A 419 -15.24 9.58 -4.18
C ILE A 419 -14.25 9.41 -3.04
N THR A 420 -13.23 8.59 -3.26
CA THR A 420 -12.22 8.26 -2.24
C THR A 420 -10.79 8.28 -2.78
N ALA A 421 -9.84 8.13 -1.88
CA ALA A 421 -8.44 7.92 -2.21
C ALA A 421 -7.79 6.98 -1.19
N ILE A 422 -6.68 6.38 -1.57
CA ILE A 422 -5.96 5.41 -0.76
C ILE A 422 -4.64 6.01 -0.26
N HIS A 423 -4.39 5.90 1.06
CA HIS A 423 -3.08 6.31 1.63
C HIS A 423 -2.05 5.17 1.52
N GLY A 424 -2.01 4.54 0.37
CA GLY A 424 -1.13 3.48 -0.08
C GLY A 424 -0.80 3.66 -1.56
N GLY A 425 0.10 2.85 -2.12
CA GLY A 425 0.40 2.86 -3.55
C GLY A 425 -0.61 1.99 -4.31
N VAL A 426 -0.96 2.42 -5.51
CA VAL A 426 -1.65 1.62 -6.54
C VAL A 426 -1.03 1.96 -7.90
N GLU A 427 -1.19 1.06 -8.87
CA GLU A 427 -0.57 1.21 -10.21
C GLU A 427 -0.95 2.49 -10.95
N CYS A 428 -2.12 3.06 -10.66
CA CYS A 428 -2.54 4.37 -11.19
C CYS A 428 -1.50 5.48 -10.94
N GLY A 429 -0.75 5.41 -9.83
CA GLY A 429 0.35 6.33 -9.55
C GLY A 429 1.49 6.20 -10.56
N LEU A 430 1.89 4.97 -10.87
CA LEU A 430 2.94 4.68 -11.85
C LEU A 430 2.54 5.10 -13.26
N PHE A 431 1.29 4.83 -13.66
CA PHE A 431 0.79 5.26 -14.98
C PHE A 431 0.66 6.78 -15.06
N SER A 432 0.21 7.45 -14.00
CA SER A 432 0.10 8.92 -13.96
C SER A 432 1.45 9.62 -14.03
N ASP A 433 2.51 9.00 -13.50
CA ASP A 433 3.89 9.49 -13.61
C ASP A 433 4.47 9.30 -15.02
N LYS A 434 4.14 8.18 -15.68
CA LYS A 434 4.65 7.85 -17.02
C LYS A 434 3.89 8.49 -18.16
N ILE A 435 2.61 8.77 -18.00
CA ILE A 435 1.73 9.29 -19.05
C ILE A 435 1.29 10.70 -18.67
N ASP A 436 1.96 11.69 -19.23
CA ASP A 436 1.67 13.10 -18.96
C ASP A 436 0.20 13.46 -19.24
N GLY A 437 -0.44 14.06 -18.23
CA GLY A 437 -1.82 14.50 -18.27
C GLY A 437 -2.88 13.40 -18.16
N LEU A 438 -2.50 12.17 -17.78
CA LEU A 438 -3.44 11.05 -17.61
C LEU A 438 -4.57 11.42 -16.64
N ASP A 439 -5.80 11.12 -17.04
CA ASP A 439 -7.02 11.24 -16.23
C ASP A 439 -7.48 9.85 -15.87
N CYS A 440 -7.34 9.47 -14.59
CA CYS A 440 -7.52 8.11 -14.13
C CYS A 440 -8.59 8.03 -13.04
N VAL A 441 -9.37 6.95 -13.06
CA VAL A 441 -10.31 6.55 -12.00
C VAL A 441 -10.21 5.03 -11.82
N SER A 442 -10.12 4.56 -10.58
CA SER A 442 -10.19 3.12 -10.27
C SER A 442 -11.55 2.77 -9.70
N ILE A 443 -12.12 1.66 -10.18
CA ILE A 443 -13.41 1.10 -9.77
C ILE A 443 -13.30 -0.43 -9.71
N GLY A 444 -14.27 -1.07 -9.08
CA GLY A 444 -14.36 -2.54 -9.09
C GLY A 444 -15.67 -3.05 -8.49
N PRO A 445 -15.90 -4.36 -8.55
CA PRO A 445 -17.03 -5.00 -7.88
C PRO A 445 -16.72 -5.23 -6.40
N ASN A 446 -17.73 -5.68 -5.65
CA ASN A 446 -17.55 -6.06 -4.25
C ASN A 446 -16.73 -7.35 -4.13
N LEU A 447 -15.52 -7.22 -3.60
CA LEU A 447 -14.64 -8.30 -3.17
C LEU A 447 -14.56 -8.30 -1.64
N LYS A 448 -14.31 -9.44 -1.04
CA LYS A 448 -14.15 -9.58 0.41
C LYS A 448 -13.00 -10.52 0.73
N ASP A 449 -12.34 -10.23 1.85
CA ASP A 449 -11.27 -11.07 2.41
C ASP A 449 -10.17 -11.38 1.38
N ILE A 450 -9.88 -10.42 0.47
CA ILE A 450 -8.79 -10.53 -0.50
C ILE A 450 -7.47 -10.90 0.20
N HIS A 451 -6.54 -11.51 -0.54
CA HIS A 451 -5.25 -11.95 -0.02
C HIS A 451 -5.37 -13.03 1.08
N THR A 452 -6.54 -13.69 1.20
CA THR A 452 -6.77 -14.81 2.09
C THR A 452 -7.48 -15.96 1.38
N TYR A 453 -7.43 -17.15 1.95
CA TYR A 453 -8.21 -18.31 1.43
C TYR A 453 -9.72 -18.22 1.72
N HIS A 454 -10.19 -17.11 2.27
CA HIS A 454 -11.62 -16.77 2.41
C HIS A 454 -12.11 -15.77 1.36
N GLU A 455 -11.24 -15.41 0.43
CA GLU A 455 -11.58 -14.45 -0.64
C GLU A 455 -12.86 -14.85 -1.37
N SER A 456 -13.72 -13.85 -1.58
CA SER A 456 -15.00 -14.04 -2.27
C SER A 456 -15.41 -12.81 -3.08
N MET A 457 -16.17 -13.03 -4.14
CA MET A 457 -16.63 -12.02 -5.10
C MET A 457 -18.15 -12.11 -5.29
N SER A 458 -18.85 -10.96 -5.23
CA SER A 458 -20.30 -10.88 -5.44
C SER A 458 -20.65 -10.91 -6.93
N ILE A 459 -21.44 -11.92 -7.34
CA ILE A 459 -21.93 -12.11 -8.72
C ILE A 459 -22.78 -10.91 -9.16
N SER A 460 -23.70 -10.48 -8.32
CA SER A 460 -24.60 -9.36 -8.64
C SER A 460 -23.85 -8.03 -8.73
N SER A 461 -22.80 -7.83 -7.94
CA SER A 461 -21.93 -6.67 -8.01
C SER A 461 -21.10 -6.66 -9.30
N VAL A 462 -20.49 -7.78 -9.68
CA VAL A 462 -19.81 -7.94 -10.97
C VAL A 462 -20.73 -7.55 -12.13
N LYS A 463 -21.99 -7.97 -12.09
CA LYS A 463 -22.97 -7.62 -13.14
C LYS A 463 -23.20 -6.11 -13.20
N ARG A 464 -23.42 -5.45 -12.05
CA ARG A 464 -23.66 -4.00 -12.03
C ARG A 464 -22.43 -3.21 -12.44
N THR A 465 -21.24 -3.59 -11.98
CA THR A 465 -19.99 -2.96 -12.38
C THR A 465 -19.74 -3.11 -13.89
N TRP A 466 -20.04 -4.27 -14.44
CA TRP A 466 -19.96 -4.51 -15.89
C TRP A 466 -20.95 -3.62 -16.67
N GLU A 467 -22.23 -3.56 -16.27
CA GLU A 467 -23.24 -2.71 -16.91
C GLU A 467 -22.86 -1.23 -16.84
N PHE A 468 -22.30 -0.80 -15.71
CA PHE A 468 -21.78 0.54 -15.51
C PHE A 468 -20.61 0.83 -16.45
N LEU A 469 -19.60 -0.05 -16.51
CA LEU A 469 -18.47 0.09 -17.43
C LEU A 469 -18.92 0.24 -18.87
N LEU A 470 -19.86 -0.58 -19.33
CA LEU A 470 -20.40 -0.50 -20.69
C LEU A 470 -21.10 0.84 -20.98
N GLU A 471 -21.88 1.35 -20.04
CA GLU A 471 -22.57 2.64 -20.24
C GLU A 471 -21.57 3.82 -20.22
N VAL A 472 -20.54 3.78 -19.37
CA VAL A 472 -19.44 4.76 -19.39
C VAL A 472 -18.74 4.76 -20.74
N LEU A 473 -18.37 3.60 -21.27
CA LEU A 473 -17.71 3.47 -22.57
C LEU A 473 -18.62 3.93 -23.73
N ASN A 474 -19.92 3.62 -23.64
CA ASN A 474 -20.91 4.11 -24.61
C ASN A 474 -21.01 5.64 -24.58
N GLU A 475 -20.95 6.27 -23.40
CA GLU A 475 -20.98 7.73 -23.27
C GLU A 475 -19.70 8.36 -23.84
N LEU A 476 -18.53 7.81 -23.48
CA LEU A 476 -17.24 8.27 -24.03
C LEU A 476 -17.11 8.07 -25.54
N ALA A 477 -17.83 7.10 -26.13
CA ALA A 477 -17.88 6.88 -27.56
C ALA A 477 -18.69 7.94 -28.33
N LYS A 478 -19.35 8.88 -27.68
CA LYS A 478 -20.08 9.98 -28.32
C LYS A 478 -19.18 11.17 -28.65
N GLY A 479 -17.98 11.26 -28.07
CA GLY A 479 -16.97 12.29 -28.32
C GLY A 479 -16.97 13.41 -27.29
#